data_fb324db07cf11f40eff29fac6432c6e9
#
_entry.id   fb324db07cf11f40eff29fac6432c6e9
#
_cell.length_a   1.000
_cell.length_b   1.000
_cell.length_c   1.000
_cell.angle_alpha   90.00
_cell.angle_beta   90.00
_cell.angle_gamma   90.00
#
_symmetry.space_group_name_H-M   'P 1'
#
loop_
_entity.id
_entity.type
_entity.pdbx_description
1 polymer ?
#
loop_
_entity_poly.entity_id
_entity_poly.type
_entity_poly.pdbx_seq_one_letter_code
_entity_poly.pdbx_strand_id
1 'polypeptide(L)'
;STHNDAASYGIAIASTAVAYLIFALTNKIKKYRYFFLITGLACTWGMFPSGTRTAIICFFAGIATFAFLSKSAKLTALVSSLFAICLFLLVFTDIGNGNDSIKRMRSAFDKNDASMNVRDINKASIKKYIQEAPWGIGIGMMRDDVPANNKYRMLTEIPPDSEYVYIWVRTGKIGIIIYVLTTLIMFGGACWIVLFRIKSSSLRGIGAGLCCAFVSIQLGGYANQILMNF
;
A
#
# COMPACT_ATOMS: atom_id res chain seq x y z
N SER A 1 13.68 -10.22 12.92
CA SER A 1 12.68 -9.17 12.60
C SER A 1 12.98 -8.31 11.37
N THR A 2 14.01 -8.62 10.58
CA THR A 2 14.44 -7.77 9.43
C THR A 2 13.62 -7.93 8.15
N HIS A 3 12.72 -8.91 8.06
CA HIS A 3 11.93 -9.14 6.83
C HIS A 3 10.76 -8.16 6.64
N ASN A 4 10.19 -7.63 7.71
CA ASN A 4 9.09 -6.66 7.61
C ASN A 4 9.56 -5.29 7.14
N ASP A 5 10.80 -4.92 7.46
CA ASP A 5 11.38 -3.61 7.12
C ASP A 5 11.51 -3.41 5.61
N ALA A 6 11.89 -4.44 4.85
CA ALA A 6 12.06 -4.33 3.39
C ALA A 6 10.73 -4.06 2.65
N ALA A 7 9.63 -4.67 3.12
CA ALA A 7 8.32 -4.46 2.51
C ALA A 7 7.79 -3.05 2.82
N SER A 8 7.87 -2.62 4.06
CA SER A 8 7.50 -1.27 4.51
C SER A 8 8.31 -0.20 3.78
N TYR A 9 9.64 -0.40 3.67
CA TYR A 9 10.51 0.46 2.90
C TYR A 9 10.08 0.55 1.43
N GLY A 10 9.85 -0.60 0.77
CA GLY A 10 9.44 -0.62 -0.64
C GLY A 10 8.15 0.15 -0.90
N ILE A 11 7.15 0.01 -0.02
CA ILE A 11 5.86 0.69 -0.14
C ILE A 11 5.99 2.19 0.15
N ALA A 12 6.75 2.58 1.17
CA ALA A 12 7.01 3.98 1.49
C ALA A 12 7.72 4.69 0.34
N ILE A 13 8.75 4.07 -0.24
CA ILE A 13 9.47 4.62 -1.40
C ILE A 13 8.57 4.67 -2.65
N ALA A 14 7.74 3.66 -2.89
CA ALA A 14 6.79 3.66 -4.02
C ALA A 14 5.77 4.80 -3.89
N SER A 15 5.19 5.01 -2.70
CA SER A 15 4.24 6.09 -2.46
C SER A 15 4.89 7.48 -2.62
N THR A 16 6.12 7.62 -2.14
CA THR A 16 6.93 8.83 -2.29
C THR A 16 7.24 9.09 -3.77
N ALA A 17 7.63 8.07 -4.52
CA ALA A 17 7.89 8.16 -5.97
C ALA A 17 6.67 8.71 -6.72
N VAL A 18 5.48 8.16 -6.43
CA VAL A 18 4.22 8.63 -7.04
C VAL A 18 3.98 10.11 -6.74
N ALA A 19 4.11 10.54 -5.47
CA ALA A 19 3.91 11.94 -5.10
C ALA A 19 4.87 12.87 -5.85
N TYR A 20 6.17 12.56 -5.85
CA TYR A 20 7.18 13.40 -6.52
C TYR A 20 7.02 13.44 -8.04
N LEU A 21 6.69 12.33 -8.69
CA LEU A 21 6.42 12.32 -10.13
C LEU A 21 5.21 13.21 -10.48
N ILE A 22 4.15 13.18 -9.68
CA ILE A 22 2.99 14.04 -9.87
C ILE A 22 3.34 15.51 -9.62
N PHE A 23 4.14 15.81 -8.59
CA PHE A 23 4.63 17.17 -8.34
C PHE A 23 5.47 17.68 -9.53
N ALA A 24 6.31 16.82 -10.11
CA ALA A 24 7.08 17.17 -11.30
C ALA A 24 6.19 17.48 -12.51
N LEU A 25 5.14 16.69 -12.73
CA LEU A 25 4.21 16.88 -13.85
C LEU A 25 3.38 18.16 -13.72
N THR A 26 3.04 18.57 -12.50
CA THR A 26 2.11 19.66 -12.23
C THR A 26 2.78 20.98 -11.89
N ASN A 27 4.06 20.97 -11.55
CA ASN A 27 4.79 22.17 -11.18
C ASN A 27 5.19 23.00 -12.43
N LYS A 28 4.93 24.31 -12.38
CA LYS A 28 5.25 25.24 -13.48
C LYS A 28 6.69 25.76 -13.43
N ILE A 29 7.33 25.76 -12.25
CA ILE A 29 8.66 26.28 -12.06
C ILE A 29 9.67 25.20 -12.46
N LYS A 30 10.45 25.46 -13.53
CA LYS A 30 11.40 24.48 -14.10
C LYS A 30 12.37 23.88 -13.06
N LYS A 31 12.93 24.72 -12.18
CA LYS A 31 13.86 24.27 -11.13
C LYS A 31 13.25 23.20 -10.23
N TYR A 32 12.06 23.44 -9.69
CA TYR A 32 11.36 22.47 -8.82
C TYR A 32 10.85 21.27 -9.60
N ARG A 33 10.43 21.46 -10.85
CA ARG A 33 10.02 20.36 -11.74
C ARG A 33 11.15 19.34 -11.93
N TYR A 34 12.36 19.80 -12.25
CA TYR A 34 13.53 18.91 -12.40
C TYR A 34 13.91 18.24 -11.09
N PHE A 35 13.91 18.99 -9.99
CA PHE A 35 14.18 18.42 -8.66
C PHE A 35 13.21 17.27 -8.33
N PHE A 36 11.91 17.51 -8.46
CA PHE A 36 10.90 16.48 -8.19
C PHE A 36 10.98 15.31 -9.17
N LEU A 37 11.30 15.56 -10.43
CA LEU A 37 11.48 14.51 -11.43
C LEU A 37 12.65 13.58 -11.08
N ILE A 38 13.80 14.16 -10.79
CA ILE A 38 15.00 13.38 -10.43
C ILE A 38 14.75 12.58 -9.15
N THR A 39 14.18 13.21 -8.12
CA THR A 39 13.85 12.53 -6.86
C THR A 39 12.82 11.43 -7.08
N GLY A 40 11.76 11.68 -7.86
CA GLY A 40 10.73 10.69 -8.20
C GLY A 40 11.30 9.49 -8.95
N LEU A 41 12.19 9.72 -9.92
CA LEU A 41 12.88 8.65 -10.66
C LEU A 41 13.84 7.86 -9.74
N ALA A 42 14.60 8.54 -8.87
CA ALA A 42 15.46 7.89 -7.90
C ALA A 42 14.66 7.01 -6.91
N CYS A 43 13.51 7.50 -6.43
CA CYS A 43 12.59 6.69 -5.61
C CYS A 43 12.01 5.51 -6.39
N THR A 44 11.62 5.71 -7.65
CA THR A 44 11.13 4.61 -8.51
C THR A 44 12.19 3.53 -8.68
N TRP A 45 13.45 3.92 -8.89
CA TRP A 45 14.56 2.97 -8.92
C TRP A 45 14.77 2.30 -7.56
N GLY A 46 14.74 3.08 -6.47
CA GLY A 46 14.96 2.61 -5.10
C GLY A 46 13.93 1.62 -4.58
N MET A 47 12.74 1.52 -5.19
CA MET A 47 11.75 0.53 -4.77
C MET A 47 12.08 -0.89 -5.24
N PHE A 48 12.82 -1.07 -6.35
CA PHE A 48 13.13 -2.39 -6.91
C PHE A 48 14.01 -3.25 -6.01
N PRO A 49 15.08 -2.73 -5.35
CA PRO A 49 15.90 -3.51 -4.43
C PRO A 49 15.13 -4.11 -3.25
N SER A 50 13.96 -3.53 -2.88
CA SER A 50 13.12 -4.11 -1.82
C SER A 50 12.58 -5.49 -2.19
N GLY A 51 12.51 -5.84 -3.49
CA GLY A 51 11.95 -7.09 -4.00
C GLY A 51 10.48 -7.29 -3.64
N THR A 52 9.78 -6.24 -3.23
CA THR A 52 8.42 -6.30 -2.73
C THR A 52 7.40 -6.13 -3.85
N ARG A 53 6.61 -7.15 -4.10
CA ARG A 53 5.52 -7.17 -5.10
C ARG A 53 4.51 -6.07 -4.86
N THR A 54 4.18 -5.84 -3.59
CA THR A 54 3.20 -4.84 -3.15
C THR A 54 3.63 -3.43 -3.53
N ALA A 55 4.93 -3.10 -3.50
CA ALA A 55 5.44 -1.77 -3.86
C ALA A 55 5.07 -1.38 -5.30
N ILE A 56 5.16 -2.31 -6.24
CA ILE A 56 4.78 -2.06 -7.64
C ILE A 56 3.28 -1.84 -7.78
N ILE A 57 2.47 -2.67 -7.12
CA ILE A 57 1.01 -2.51 -7.12
C ILE A 57 0.64 -1.14 -6.55
N CYS A 58 1.25 -0.74 -5.45
CA CYS A 58 1.05 0.57 -4.81
C CYS A 58 1.44 1.72 -5.74
N PHE A 59 2.57 1.60 -6.45
CA PHE A 59 3.04 2.59 -7.40
C PHE A 59 2.02 2.79 -8.53
N PHE A 60 1.60 1.71 -9.19
CA PHE A 60 0.62 1.80 -10.28
C PHE A 60 -0.76 2.26 -9.81
N ALA A 61 -1.21 1.84 -8.63
CA ALA A 61 -2.47 2.29 -8.06
C ALA A 61 -2.46 3.81 -7.77
N GLY A 62 -1.34 4.32 -7.26
CA GLY A 62 -1.16 5.76 -7.06
C GLY A 62 -1.23 6.53 -8.39
N ILE A 63 -0.56 6.06 -9.44
CA ILE A 63 -0.61 6.70 -10.76
C ILE A 63 -2.03 6.58 -11.38
N ALA A 64 -2.71 5.46 -11.21
CA ALA A 64 -4.09 5.29 -11.66
C ALA A 64 -5.04 6.28 -10.94
N THR A 65 -4.83 6.51 -9.65
CA THR A 65 -5.55 7.53 -8.88
C THR A 65 -5.33 8.93 -9.46
N PHE A 66 -4.10 9.26 -9.85
CA PHE A 66 -3.82 10.54 -10.53
C PHE A 66 -4.54 10.66 -11.88
N ALA A 67 -4.55 9.59 -12.67
CA ALA A 67 -5.28 9.58 -13.95
C ALA A 67 -6.77 9.88 -13.72
N PHE A 68 -7.38 9.30 -12.68
CA PHE A 68 -8.75 9.61 -12.28
C PHE A 68 -8.94 11.07 -11.82
N LEU A 69 -8.07 11.57 -10.95
CA LEU A 69 -8.13 12.94 -10.44
C LEU A 69 -7.87 14.00 -11.53
N SER A 70 -7.07 13.69 -12.55
CA SER A 70 -6.78 14.58 -13.66
C SER A 70 -7.94 14.75 -14.65
N LYS A 71 -8.97 13.89 -14.57
CA LYS A 71 -10.11 13.83 -15.51
C LYS A 71 -9.68 13.68 -16.98
N SER A 72 -8.50 13.11 -17.23
CA SER A 72 -7.95 12.94 -18.57
C SER A 72 -8.11 11.50 -19.05
N ALA A 73 -9.07 11.24 -19.93
CA ALA A 73 -9.26 9.92 -20.52
C ALA A 73 -7.99 9.39 -21.22
N LYS A 74 -7.22 10.30 -21.86
CA LYS A 74 -5.95 9.93 -22.50
C LYS A 74 -4.91 9.44 -21.48
N LEU A 75 -4.78 10.14 -20.35
CA LEU A 75 -3.84 9.75 -19.30
C LEU A 75 -4.28 8.43 -18.65
N THR A 76 -5.57 8.26 -18.39
CA THR A 76 -6.12 7.01 -17.86
C THR A 76 -5.84 5.83 -18.80
N ALA A 77 -6.09 5.99 -20.09
CA ALA A 77 -5.81 4.97 -21.09
C ALA A 77 -4.30 4.64 -21.18
N LEU A 78 -3.44 5.66 -21.14
CA LEU A 78 -1.98 5.47 -21.17
C LEU A 78 -1.50 4.70 -19.94
N VAL A 79 -1.95 5.07 -18.75
CA VAL A 79 -1.56 4.39 -17.49
C VAL A 79 -2.07 2.94 -17.45
N SER A 80 -3.33 2.73 -17.87
CA SER A 80 -3.92 1.39 -17.91
C SER A 80 -3.19 0.48 -18.93
N SER A 81 -2.85 1.01 -20.11
CA SER A 81 -2.10 0.25 -21.11
C SER A 81 -0.68 -0.08 -20.64
N LEU A 82 0.02 0.88 -20.03
CA LEU A 82 1.36 0.65 -19.47
C LEU A 82 1.34 -0.40 -18.37
N PHE A 83 0.35 -0.34 -17.48
CA PHE A 83 0.17 -1.35 -16.43
C PHE A 83 -0.12 -2.74 -17.00
N ALA A 84 -1.02 -2.81 -18.00
CA ALA A 84 -1.33 -4.07 -18.67
C ALA A 84 -0.09 -4.67 -19.37
N ILE A 85 0.72 -3.84 -20.04
CA ILE A 85 1.98 -4.28 -20.66
C ILE A 85 2.96 -4.79 -19.60
N CYS A 86 3.14 -4.06 -18.49
CA CYS A 86 4.02 -4.50 -17.41
C CYS A 86 3.57 -5.82 -16.80
N LEU A 87 2.27 -6.01 -16.56
CA LEU A 87 1.71 -7.27 -16.08
C LEU A 87 1.91 -8.40 -17.11
N PHE A 88 1.65 -8.13 -18.38
CA PHE A 88 1.84 -9.11 -19.45
C PHE A 88 3.30 -9.57 -19.51
N LEU A 89 4.24 -8.64 -19.51
CA LEU A 89 5.68 -8.97 -19.51
C LEU A 89 6.07 -9.77 -18.27
N LEU A 90 5.53 -9.42 -17.10
CA LEU A 90 5.85 -10.09 -15.85
C LEU A 90 5.30 -11.52 -15.79
N VAL A 91 4.08 -11.75 -16.30
CA VAL A 91 3.38 -13.04 -16.18
C VAL A 91 3.72 -13.99 -17.34
N PHE A 92 3.81 -13.47 -18.56
CA PHE A 92 3.87 -14.28 -19.78
C PHE A 92 5.25 -14.32 -20.43
N THR A 93 6.26 -13.62 -19.90
CA THR A 93 7.61 -13.65 -20.48
C THR A 93 8.65 -14.05 -19.45
N ASP A 94 9.73 -14.66 -19.91
CA ASP A 94 10.88 -15.03 -19.07
C ASP A 94 11.95 -13.94 -18.95
N ILE A 95 11.62 -12.72 -19.39
CA ILE A 95 12.52 -11.58 -19.33
C ILE A 95 12.84 -11.27 -17.85
N GLY A 96 14.13 -11.24 -17.54
CA GLY A 96 14.62 -10.91 -16.20
C GLY A 96 14.70 -12.09 -15.21
N ASN A 97 14.56 -13.33 -15.64
CA ASN A 97 14.71 -14.52 -14.78
C ASN A 97 16.09 -14.62 -14.08
N GLY A 98 17.10 -13.90 -14.55
CA GLY A 98 18.40 -13.78 -13.87
C GLY A 98 18.38 -12.84 -12.66
N ASN A 99 17.28 -12.10 -12.40
CA ASN A 99 17.17 -11.18 -11.28
C ASN A 99 16.21 -11.73 -10.23
N ASP A 100 16.69 -11.93 -9.01
CA ASP A 100 15.91 -12.49 -7.89
C ASP A 100 14.68 -11.64 -7.53
N SER A 101 14.76 -10.32 -7.71
CA SER A 101 13.62 -9.42 -7.47
C SER A 101 12.49 -9.67 -8.47
N ILE A 102 12.81 -9.86 -9.76
CA ILE A 102 11.83 -10.18 -10.80
C ILE A 102 11.24 -11.57 -10.58
N LYS A 103 12.06 -12.55 -10.21
CA LYS A 103 11.60 -13.88 -9.83
C LYS A 103 10.59 -13.85 -8.69
N ARG A 104 10.88 -13.08 -7.63
CA ARG A 104 9.96 -12.87 -6.51
C ARG A 104 8.66 -12.19 -6.93
N MET A 105 8.70 -11.20 -7.83
CA MET A 105 7.51 -10.55 -8.36
C MET A 105 6.63 -11.55 -9.14
N ARG A 106 7.25 -12.41 -9.92
CA ARG A 106 6.57 -13.44 -10.72
C ARG A 106 5.92 -14.51 -9.87
N SER A 107 6.56 -14.93 -8.76
CA SER A 107 6.00 -15.93 -7.85
C SER A 107 4.69 -15.45 -7.16
N ALA A 108 4.33 -14.17 -7.26
CA ALA A 108 3.03 -13.68 -6.80
C ALA A 108 1.83 -14.32 -7.51
N PHE A 109 2.06 -14.82 -8.72
CA PHE A 109 1.02 -15.47 -9.55
C PHE A 109 1.06 -17.00 -9.42
N ASP A 110 2.01 -17.54 -8.65
CA ASP A 110 2.08 -18.96 -8.33
C ASP A 110 1.14 -19.29 -7.16
N LYS A 111 0.18 -20.19 -7.40
CA LYS A 111 -0.77 -20.65 -6.36
C LYS A 111 -0.10 -21.42 -5.21
N ASN A 112 1.13 -21.92 -5.44
CA ASN A 112 1.89 -22.66 -4.44
C ASN A 112 2.94 -21.79 -3.71
N ASP A 113 2.84 -20.45 -3.80
CA ASP A 113 3.74 -19.56 -3.10
C ASP A 113 3.60 -19.75 -1.58
N ALA A 114 4.67 -20.23 -0.94
CA ALA A 114 4.69 -20.54 0.48
C ALA A 114 4.32 -19.34 1.36
N SER A 115 4.70 -18.12 0.95
CA SER A 115 4.39 -16.90 1.68
C SER A 115 2.89 -16.56 1.65
N MET A 116 2.20 -16.83 0.53
CA MET A 116 0.75 -16.63 0.43
C MET A 116 0.01 -17.66 1.29
N ASN A 117 0.42 -18.92 1.23
CA ASN A 117 -0.19 -20.00 2.01
C ASN A 117 -0.09 -19.74 3.53
N VAL A 118 1.05 -19.28 4.03
CA VAL A 118 1.22 -18.92 5.45
C VAL A 118 0.28 -17.78 5.86
N ARG A 119 0.13 -16.76 5.03
CA ARG A 119 -0.81 -15.64 5.29
C ARG A 119 -2.27 -16.10 5.33
N ASP A 120 -2.66 -17.01 4.45
CA ASP A 120 -4.01 -17.55 4.43
C ASP A 120 -4.29 -18.40 5.66
N ILE A 121 -3.33 -19.20 6.12
CA ILE A 121 -3.41 -19.96 7.37
C ILE A 121 -3.52 -19.03 8.58
N ASN A 122 -2.67 -18.01 8.67
CA ASN A 122 -2.70 -17.02 9.74
C ASN A 122 -4.06 -16.31 9.78
N LYS A 123 -4.54 -15.85 8.62
CA LYS A 123 -5.84 -15.16 8.49
C LYS A 123 -7.02 -16.05 8.90
N ALA A 124 -7.02 -17.31 8.49
CA ALA A 124 -8.05 -18.28 8.88
C ALA A 124 -8.04 -18.54 10.39
N SER A 125 -6.85 -18.68 10.98
CA SER A 125 -6.68 -18.87 12.43
C SER A 125 -7.14 -17.65 13.21
N ILE A 126 -6.72 -16.44 12.81
CA ILE A 126 -7.17 -15.18 13.43
C ILE A 126 -8.69 -15.07 13.35
N LYS A 127 -9.28 -15.34 12.19
CA LYS A 127 -10.74 -15.27 11.99
C LYS A 127 -11.50 -16.16 12.96
N LYS A 128 -11.00 -17.35 13.25
CA LYS A 128 -11.60 -18.28 14.21
C LYS A 128 -11.71 -17.69 15.61
N TYR A 129 -10.64 -17.06 16.10
CA TYR A 129 -10.59 -16.51 17.46
C TYR A 129 -11.29 -15.16 17.58
N ILE A 130 -11.15 -14.28 16.59
CA ILE A 130 -11.67 -12.91 16.63
C ILE A 130 -13.20 -12.86 16.51
N GLN A 131 -13.84 -13.90 15.98
CA GLN A 131 -15.31 -13.93 15.84
C GLN A 131 -16.03 -13.79 17.19
N GLU A 132 -15.40 -14.25 18.27
CA GLU A 132 -15.92 -14.20 19.63
C GLU A 132 -15.50 -12.95 20.40
N ALA A 133 -14.63 -12.11 19.83
CA ALA A 133 -14.10 -10.89 20.44
C ALA A 133 -14.53 -9.64 19.64
N PRO A 134 -15.78 -9.15 19.79
CA PRO A 134 -16.29 -8.03 19.00
C PRO A 134 -15.52 -6.72 19.21
N TRP A 135 -14.89 -6.55 20.37
CA TRP A 135 -14.07 -5.39 20.76
C TRP A 135 -12.57 -5.60 20.55
N GLY A 136 -12.16 -6.78 20.05
CA GLY A 136 -10.76 -7.15 19.94
C GLY A 136 -10.10 -7.48 21.29
N ILE A 137 -8.77 -7.52 21.27
CA ILE A 137 -7.97 -7.82 22.48
C ILE A 137 -7.47 -6.58 23.22
N GLY A 138 -7.64 -5.40 22.64
CA GLY A 138 -7.14 -4.12 23.17
C GLY A 138 -5.89 -3.59 22.47
N ILE A 139 -5.78 -2.27 22.44
CA ILE A 139 -4.62 -1.56 21.87
C ILE A 139 -3.45 -1.70 22.84
N GLY A 140 -2.28 -2.07 22.32
CA GLY A 140 -1.06 -2.21 23.13
C GLY A 140 -0.92 -3.50 23.92
N MET A 141 -1.91 -4.40 23.91
CA MET A 141 -1.81 -5.70 24.58
C MET A 141 -0.75 -6.56 23.89
N MET A 142 0.23 -7.02 24.67
CA MET A 142 1.25 -7.97 24.23
C MET A 142 0.90 -9.39 24.73
N ARG A 143 1.67 -10.37 24.27
CA ARG A 143 1.46 -11.78 24.65
C ARG A 143 1.45 -11.99 26.16
N ASP A 144 2.37 -11.34 26.86
CA ASP A 144 2.56 -11.54 28.31
C ASP A 144 1.48 -10.84 29.14
N ASP A 145 0.76 -9.87 28.56
CA ASP A 145 -0.37 -9.21 29.20
C ASP A 145 -1.64 -10.06 29.19
N VAL A 146 -1.69 -11.09 28.35
CA VAL A 146 -2.83 -12.00 28.25
C VAL A 146 -2.54 -13.30 29.00
N PRO A 147 -3.36 -13.67 30.01
CA PRO A 147 -3.16 -14.91 30.78
C PRO A 147 -3.04 -16.15 29.90
N ALA A 148 -2.19 -17.09 30.30
CA ALA A 148 -1.88 -18.29 29.51
C ALA A 148 -3.11 -19.17 29.20
N ASN A 149 -4.10 -19.16 30.08
CA ASN A 149 -5.35 -19.90 29.93
C ASN A 149 -6.43 -19.14 29.12
N ASN A 150 -6.16 -17.90 28.71
CA ASN A 150 -7.11 -17.12 27.94
C ASN A 150 -7.06 -17.52 26.46
N LYS A 151 -8.19 -17.92 25.90
CA LYS A 151 -8.33 -18.34 24.49
C LYS A 151 -7.89 -17.26 23.49
N TYR A 152 -7.96 -15.98 23.86
CA TYR A 152 -7.56 -14.87 22.99
C TYR A 152 -6.04 -14.65 22.96
N ARG A 153 -5.26 -15.33 23.80
CA ARG A 153 -3.80 -15.25 23.76
C ARG A 153 -3.23 -15.61 22.39
N MET A 154 -3.87 -16.55 21.67
CA MET A 154 -3.48 -16.93 20.31
C MET A 154 -3.51 -15.74 19.33
N LEU A 155 -4.38 -14.75 19.55
CA LEU A 155 -4.43 -13.53 18.71
C LEU A 155 -3.21 -12.63 18.87
N THR A 156 -2.45 -12.77 19.94
CA THR A 156 -1.17 -12.06 20.15
C THR A 156 0.02 -12.80 19.55
N GLU A 157 -0.13 -14.09 19.26
CA GLU A 157 0.93 -14.98 18.79
C GLU A 157 0.92 -15.10 17.24
N ILE A 158 -0.26 -14.99 16.63
CA ILE A 158 -0.41 -15.12 15.17
C ILE A 158 -0.12 -13.77 14.50
N PRO A 159 0.91 -13.68 13.63
CA PRO A 159 1.20 -12.45 12.90
C PRO A 159 0.00 -12.00 12.05
N PRO A 160 -0.46 -10.76 12.15
CA PRO A 160 -1.62 -10.28 11.39
C PRO A 160 -1.32 -10.05 9.90
N ASP A 161 -0.08 -9.97 9.48
CA ASP A 161 0.40 -9.79 8.10
C ASP A 161 -0.22 -8.62 7.31
N SER A 162 -1.18 -7.90 7.87
CA SER A 162 -1.91 -6.80 7.27
C SER A 162 -2.29 -5.78 8.32
N GLU A 163 -2.18 -4.49 7.98
CA GLU A 163 -2.61 -3.38 8.82
C GLU A 163 -4.07 -3.48 9.25
N TYR A 164 -4.94 -3.84 8.30
CA TYR A 164 -6.37 -3.97 8.55
C TYR A 164 -6.69 -5.13 9.49
N VAL A 165 -5.97 -6.24 9.35
CA VAL A 165 -6.12 -7.39 10.26
C VAL A 165 -5.58 -7.05 11.64
N TYR A 166 -4.46 -6.32 11.72
CA TYR A 166 -3.91 -5.83 12.98
C TYR A 166 -4.92 -4.96 13.74
N ILE A 167 -5.48 -3.95 13.05
CA ILE A 167 -6.50 -3.07 13.64
C ILE A 167 -7.73 -3.89 14.08
N TRP A 168 -8.17 -4.84 13.24
CA TRP A 168 -9.28 -5.71 13.58
C TRP A 168 -9.02 -6.52 14.84
N VAL A 169 -7.86 -7.15 14.95
CA VAL A 169 -7.46 -7.92 16.15
C VAL A 169 -7.43 -7.05 17.40
N ARG A 170 -6.91 -5.82 17.28
CA ARG A 170 -6.75 -4.90 18.42
C ARG A 170 -8.04 -4.23 18.86
N THR A 171 -8.88 -3.83 17.94
CA THR A 171 -10.05 -2.98 18.19
C THR A 171 -11.39 -3.64 17.85
N GLY A 172 -11.36 -4.88 17.37
CA GLY A 172 -12.54 -5.65 17.00
C GLY A 172 -13.24 -5.14 15.75
N LYS A 173 -14.45 -5.64 15.53
CA LYS A 173 -15.28 -5.29 14.36
C LYS A 173 -15.65 -3.81 14.32
N ILE A 174 -15.90 -3.23 15.48
CA ILE A 174 -16.30 -1.83 15.59
C ILE A 174 -15.13 -0.92 15.22
N GLY A 175 -13.94 -1.18 15.76
CA GLY A 175 -12.76 -0.37 15.47
C GLY A 175 -12.34 -0.43 14.00
N ILE A 176 -12.36 -1.60 13.36
CA ILE A 176 -12.04 -1.70 11.94
C ILE A 176 -13.05 -0.96 11.06
N ILE A 177 -14.36 -1.00 11.40
CA ILE A 177 -15.37 -0.24 10.67
C ILE A 177 -15.12 1.27 10.81
N ILE A 178 -14.86 1.75 12.03
CA ILE A 178 -14.55 3.16 12.27
C ILE A 178 -13.29 3.57 11.50
N TYR A 179 -12.24 2.76 11.53
CA TYR A 179 -10.99 3.02 10.80
C TYR A 179 -11.23 3.15 9.29
N VAL A 180 -11.93 2.20 8.69
CA VAL A 180 -12.23 2.21 7.26
C VAL A 180 -13.10 3.41 6.89
N LEU A 181 -14.16 3.69 7.66
CA LEU A 181 -15.03 4.85 7.41
C LEU A 181 -14.26 6.17 7.52
N THR A 182 -13.45 6.33 8.56
CA THR A 182 -12.61 7.54 8.75
C THR A 182 -11.65 7.71 7.58
N THR A 183 -10.97 6.64 7.16
CA THR A 183 -10.05 6.62 6.01
C THR A 183 -10.76 7.03 4.72
N LEU A 184 -11.96 6.49 4.47
CA LEU A 184 -12.76 6.83 3.29
C LEU A 184 -13.26 8.29 3.31
N ILE A 185 -13.71 8.78 4.47
CA ILE A 185 -14.16 10.18 4.62
C ILE A 185 -12.98 11.13 4.40
N MET A 186 -11.82 10.87 4.99
CA MET A 186 -10.63 11.70 4.81
C MET A 186 -10.18 11.71 3.34
N PHE A 187 -10.12 10.55 2.71
CA PHE A 187 -9.72 10.44 1.30
C PHE A 187 -10.75 11.10 0.38
N GLY A 188 -12.04 10.82 0.56
CA GLY A 188 -13.11 11.43 -0.22
C GLY A 188 -13.15 12.94 -0.07
N GLY A 189 -12.98 13.46 1.15
CA GLY A 189 -12.87 14.88 1.44
C GLY A 189 -11.65 15.53 0.77
N ALA A 190 -10.49 14.88 0.83
CA ALA A 190 -9.27 15.35 0.16
C ALA A 190 -9.45 15.38 -1.37
N CYS A 191 -10.00 14.33 -1.96
CA CYS A 191 -10.32 14.28 -3.40
C CYS A 191 -11.32 15.37 -3.80
N TRP A 192 -12.36 15.59 -3.01
CA TRP A 192 -13.35 16.64 -3.25
C TRP A 192 -12.69 18.02 -3.27
N ILE A 193 -11.83 18.31 -2.28
CA ILE A 193 -11.10 19.58 -2.21
C ILE A 193 -10.21 19.76 -3.44
N VAL A 194 -9.46 18.73 -3.82
CA VAL A 194 -8.57 18.76 -5.00
C VAL A 194 -9.33 18.99 -6.29
N LEU A 195 -10.48 18.33 -6.45
CA LEU A 195 -11.26 18.37 -7.70
C LEU A 195 -12.07 19.67 -7.85
N PHE A 196 -12.61 20.22 -6.75
CA PHE A 196 -13.64 21.26 -6.81
C PHE A 196 -13.27 22.56 -6.10
N ARG A 197 -12.40 22.54 -5.10
CA ARG A 197 -12.09 23.73 -4.29
C ARG A 197 -10.78 24.40 -4.67
N ILE A 198 -9.76 23.64 -5.08
CA ILE A 198 -8.46 24.21 -5.41
C ILE A 198 -8.47 24.78 -6.84
N LYS A 199 -8.34 26.11 -6.95
CA LYS A 199 -8.27 26.83 -8.23
C LYS A 199 -6.85 26.84 -8.81
N SER A 200 -5.82 26.96 -7.98
CA SER A 200 -4.42 27.00 -8.40
C SER A 200 -3.98 25.62 -8.95
N SER A 201 -3.48 25.61 -10.19
CA SER A 201 -2.99 24.38 -10.83
C SER A 201 -1.85 23.72 -10.06
N SER A 202 -0.93 24.50 -9.50
CA SER A 202 0.20 23.98 -8.73
C SER A 202 -0.24 23.33 -7.41
N LEU A 203 -1.12 24.02 -6.66
CA LEU A 203 -1.66 23.47 -5.40
C LEU A 203 -2.55 22.25 -5.66
N ARG A 204 -3.31 22.24 -6.76
CA ARG A 204 -4.09 21.06 -7.18
C ARG A 204 -3.18 19.86 -7.45
N GLY A 205 -2.04 20.10 -8.11
CA GLY A 205 -1.05 19.06 -8.34
C GLY A 205 -0.46 18.47 -7.05
N ILE A 206 -0.12 19.33 -6.09
CA ILE A 206 0.38 18.88 -4.78
C ILE A 206 -0.70 18.06 -4.06
N GLY A 207 -1.92 18.57 -3.98
CA GLY A 207 -3.04 17.84 -3.38
C GLY A 207 -3.31 16.49 -4.05
N ALA A 208 -3.29 16.44 -5.38
CA ALA A 208 -3.45 15.21 -6.14
C ALA A 208 -2.32 14.20 -5.84
N GLY A 209 -1.07 14.66 -5.80
CA GLY A 209 0.06 13.79 -5.47
C GLY A 209 -0.03 13.20 -4.05
N LEU A 210 -0.48 13.99 -3.08
CA LEU A 210 -0.71 13.50 -1.71
C LEU A 210 -1.86 12.49 -1.65
N CYS A 211 -2.97 12.73 -2.35
CA CYS A 211 -4.06 11.75 -2.47
C CYS A 211 -3.59 10.43 -3.10
N CYS A 212 -2.74 10.50 -4.11
CA CYS A 212 -2.20 9.32 -4.79
C CYS A 212 -1.24 8.53 -3.87
N ALA A 213 -0.36 9.23 -3.15
CA ALA A 213 0.51 8.60 -2.15
C ALA A 213 -0.30 7.95 -1.03
N PHE A 214 -1.38 8.59 -0.58
CA PHE A 214 -2.27 8.04 0.43
C PHE A 214 -2.90 6.72 -0.04
N VAL A 215 -3.42 6.64 -1.27
CA VAL A 215 -3.97 5.39 -1.84
C VAL A 215 -2.88 4.32 -1.91
N SER A 216 -1.67 4.68 -2.33
CA SER A 216 -0.54 3.75 -2.38
C SER A 216 -0.24 3.15 -1.01
N ILE A 217 -0.19 3.96 0.04
CA ILE A 217 0.06 3.51 1.43
C ILE A 217 -1.08 2.63 1.92
N GLN A 218 -2.33 3.01 1.70
CA GLN A 218 -3.50 2.24 2.16
C GLN A 218 -3.58 0.86 1.49
N LEU A 219 -3.27 0.77 0.20
CA LEU A 219 -3.15 -0.52 -0.48
C LEU A 219 -1.96 -1.33 0.02
N GLY A 220 -0.85 -0.68 0.32
CA GLY A 220 0.30 -1.32 0.96
C GLY A 220 -0.06 -1.93 2.30
N GLY A 221 -0.84 -1.21 3.12
CA GLY A 221 -1.35 -1.67 4.41
C GLY A 221 -2.25 -2.90 4.33
N TYR A 222 -2.93 -3.11 3.20
CA TYR A 222 -3.69 -4.35 2.99
C TYR A 222 -2.80 -5.59 2.94
N ALA A 223 -1.64 -5.48 2.31
CA ALA A 223 -0.72 -6.60 2.11
C ALA A 223 0.39 -6.70 3.16
N ASN A 224 0.63 -5.64 3.95
CA ASN A 224 1.68 -5.58 4.96
C ASN A 224 1.27 -4.67 6.10
N GLN A 225 1.84 -4.91 7.26
CA GLN A 225 1.67 -4.05 8.42
C GLN A 225 2.69 -2.89 8.31
N ILE A 226 2.27 -1.72 7.85
CA ILE A 226 3.17 -0.60 7.53
C ILE A 226 3.16 0.46 8.63
N LEU A 227 1.97 0.94 8.99
CA LEU A 227 1.80 2.10 9.86
C LEU A 227 2.10 1.84 11.34
N MET A 228 2.09 0.57 11.75
CA MET A 228 2.29 0.18 13.15
C MET A 228 3.67 -0.44 13.42
N ASN A 229 4.57 -0.43 12.44
CA ASN A 229 5.95 -0.91 12.59
C ASN A 229 6.96 0.23 12.79
N PHE A 230 6.48 1.45 13.04
CA PHE A 230 7.30 2.62 13.36
C PHE A 230 7.33 2.88 14.85
#